data_6c15ef515480cbabc9505ae9293c648a
#
_entry.id   6c15ef515480cbabc9505ae9293c648a
#
_cell.length_a   1.000
_cell.length_b   1.000
_cell.length_c   1.000
_cell.angle_alpha   90.00
_cell.angle_beta   90.00
_cell.angle_gamma   90.00
#
_symmetry.space_group_name_H-M   'P 1'
#
loop_
_entity.id
_entity.type
_entity.pdbx_description
1 polymer ?
#
loop_
_entity_poly.entity_id
_entity_poly.type
_entity_poly.pdbx_seq_one_letter_code
_entity_poly.pdbx_strand_id
1 'polypeptide(L)'
;MAPITVHPLAAFAGGPPLANALADELVLASRLLGDLAYDLGEDEATLRRHMTSIQAIDRITQMQLAIADLLRSEHVDAATIDALPLEEMVERITRALAGGGEPTPL
;
A
#
# COMPACT_ATOMS: atom_id res chain seq x y z
N MET A 1 8.35 -18.04 30.28
CA MET A 1 8.57 -17.46 30.00
C MET A 1 8.39 -16.85 29.25
N ALA A 2 8.27 -16.67 28.99
CA ALA A 2 8.21 -16.09 28.43
C ALA A 2 8.50 -15.76 27.69
N PRO A 3 8.50 -15.88 27.32
CA PRO A 3 9.05 -15.51 26.47
C PRO A 3 8.63 -14.65 25.86
N ILE A 4 8.33 -14.40 25.98
CA ILE A 4 8.16 -13.76 25.44
C ILE A 4 8.61 -12.66 25.54
N THR A 5 9.29 -12.56 25.93
CA THR A 5 10.15 -11.65 25.70
C THR A 5 10.21 -11.26 24.33
N VAL A 6 9.70 -11.99 23.50
CA VAL A 6 9.69 -11.72 22.12
C VAL A 6 8.74 -10.61 21.83
N HIS A 7 9.15 -9.69 20.98
CA HIS A 7 8.30 -8.61 20.52
C HIS A 7 7.06 -9.23 19.86
N PRO A 8 5.86 -8.75 20.17
CA PRO A 8 4.64 -9.32 19.58
C PRO A 8 4.66 -9.39 18.07
N LEU A 9 5.26 -8.40 17.42
CA LEU A 9 5.32 -8.41 15.97
C LEU A 9 6.19 -9.53 15.45
N ALA A 10 7.24 -9.89 16.17
CA ALA A 10 8.08 -11.00 15.77
C ALA A 10 7.31 -12.31 15.78
N ALA A 11 6.39 -12.45 16.73
CA ALA A 11 5.60 -13.67 16.84
C ALA A 11 4.63 -13.82 15.66
N PHE A 12 4.25 -12.71 15.05
CA PHE A 12 3.28 -12.72 13.96
C PHE A 12 3.93 -12.46 12.61
N ALA A 13 5.23 -12.40 12.52
CA ALA A 13 5.92 -12.02 11.28
C ALA A 13 5.31 -12.75 10.09
N GLY A 14 4.71 -12.01 9.19
CA GLY A 14 4.09 -12.55 8.01
C GLY A 14 2.79 -13.29 8.25
N GLY A 15 2.27 -13.29 9.47
CA GLY A 15 1.03 -13.98 9.77
C GLY A 15 -0.19 -13.17 9.40
N PRO A 16 -1.35 -13.86 9.22
CA PRO A 16 -2.59 -13.19 8.85
C PRO A 16 -3.05 -12.09 9.80
N PRO A 17 -2.94 -12.22 11.13
CA PRO A 17 -3.37 -11.13 12.01
C PRO A 17 -2.60 -9.84 11.76
N LEU A 18 -1.28 -9.93 11.59
CA LEU A 18 -0.49 -8.74 11.31
C LEU A 18 -0.81 -8.18 9.93
N ALA A 19 -0.90 -9.07 8.94
CA ALA A 19 -1.21 -8.63 7.58
C ALA A 19 -2.53 -7.91 7.53
N ASN A 20 -3.55 -8.43 8.21
CA ASN A 20 -4.85 -7.79 8.23
C ASN A 20 -4.82 -6.45 8.94
N ALA A 21 -4.06 -6.36 10.03
CA ALA A 21 -3.93 -5.10 10.75
C ALA A 21 -3.26 -4.04 9.89
N LEU A 22 -2.22 -4.43 9.15
CA LEU A 22 -1.53 -3.51 8.25
C LEU A 22 -2.44 -3.09 7.10
N ALA A 23 -3.24 -4.01 6.59
CA ALA A 23 -4.20 -3.69 5.55
C ALA A 23 -5.20 -2.65 6.03
N ASP A 24 -5.69 -2.80 7.26
CA ASP A 24 -6.62 -1.84 7.86
C ASP A 24 -6.00 -0.45 7.95
N GLU A 25 -4.72 -0.39 8.33
CA GLU A 25 -4.03 0.91 8.42
C GLU A 25 -3.87 1.54 7.05
N LEU A 26 -3.61 0.74 6.03
CA LEU A 26 -3.51 1.28 4.67
C LEU A 26 -4.85 1.81 4.18
N VAL A 27 -5.92 1.11 4.50
CA VAL A 27 -7.26 1.59 4.14
C VAL A 27 -7.57 2.91 4.84
N LEU A 28 -7.22 3.01 6.12
CA LEU A 28 -7.41 4.25 6.86
C LEU A 28 -6.60 5.39 6.24
N ALA A 29 -5.33 5.14 5.92
CA ALA A 29 -4.49 6.16 5.30
C ALA A 29 -5.08 6.60 3.96
N SER A 30 -5.62 5.66 3.19
CA SER A 30 -6.24 5.98 1.91
C SER A 30 -7.47 6.86 2.08
N ARG A 31 -8.25 6.60 3.13
CA ARG A 31 -9.43 7.40 3.41
C ARG A 31 -9.06 8.82 3.77
N LEU A 32 -8.01 8.98 4.60
CA LEU A 32 -7.55 10.30 5.00
C LEU A 32 -7.01 11.08 3.80
N LEU A 33 -6.28 10.40 2.92
CA LEU A 33 -5.79 11.05 1.71
C LEU A 33 -6.94 11.44 0.78
N GLY A 34 -7.95 10.59 0.71
CA GLY A 34 -9.14 10.89 -0.09
C GLY A 34 -9.85 12.13 0.41
N ASP A 35 -9.98 12.26 1.72
CA ASP A 35 -10.59 13.43 2.32
C ASP A 35 -9.78 14.69 2.00
N LEU A 36 -8.46 14.59 2.07
CA LEU A 36 -7.60 15.71 1.73
C LEU A 36 -7.77 16.11 0.26
N ALA A 37 -7.80 15.15 -0.63
CA ALA A 37 -7.98 15.43 -2.05
C ALA A 37 -9.33 16.09 -2.30
N TYR A 38 -10.36 15.64 -1.60
CA TYR A 38 -11.70 16.22 -1.72
C TYR A 38 -11.68 17.70 -1.31
N ASP A 39 -11.07 17.97 -0.15
CA ASP A 39 -10.99 19.35 0.34
C ASP A 39 -10.22 20.24 -0.63
N LEU A 40 -9.14 19.76 -1.17
CA LEU A 40 -8.35 20.54 -2.12
C LEU A 40 -9.11 20.77 -3.42
N GLY A 41 -9.98 19.85 -3.79
CA GLY A 41 -10.71 19.93 -5.04
C GLY A 41 -11.98 20.77 -4.97
N GLU A 42 -12.42 21.18 -3.77
CA GLU A 42 -13.65 21.95 -3.65
C GLU A 42 -13.54 23.36 -4.22
N ASP A 43 -12.37 23.95 -4.15
CA ASP A 43 -12.13 25.26 -4.71
C ASP A 43 -11.57 25.10 -6.11
N GLU A 44 -12.24 25.68 -7.10
CA GLU A 44 -11.86 25.51 -8.49
C GLU A 44 -10.47 26.00 -8.79
N ALA A 45 -10.08 27.13 -8.20
CA ALA A 45 -8.73 27.66 -8.42
C ALA A 45 -7.67 26.74 -7.83
N THR A 46 -7.93 26.21 -6.64
CA THR A 46 -7.01 25.28 -5.99
C THR A 46 -6.90 23.99 -6.78
N LEU A 47 -8.05 23.49 -7.23
CA LEU A 47 -8.08 22.27 -8.04
C LEU A 47 -7.20 22.44 -9.28
N ARG A 48 -7.39 23.55 -9.99
CA ARG A 48 -6.66 23.79 -11.22
C ARG A 48 -5.17 23.95 -10.97
N ARG A 49 -4.83 24.67 -9.90
CA ARG A 49 -3.42 24.93 -9.57
C ARG A 49 -2.69 23.67 -9.12
N HIS A 50 -3.40 22.77 -8.43
CA HIS A 50 -2.78 21.58 -7.85
C HIS A 50 -3.26 20.28 -8.45
N MET A 51 -3.72 20.33 -9.68
CA MET A 51 -4.28 19.15 -10.34
C MET A 51 -3.30 17.97 -10.32
N THR A 52 -2.03 18.24 -10.61
CA THR A 52 -1.03 17.18 -10.62
C THR A 52 -0.88 16.54 -9.24
N SER A 53 -0.88 17.37 -8.18
CA SER A 53 -0.77 16.85 -6.82
C SER A 53 -1.99 16.05 -6.43
N ILE A 54 -3.16 16.50 -6.84
CA ILE A 54 -4.40 15.80 -6.53
C ILE A 54 -4.42 14.44 -7.24
N GLN A 55 -3.96 14.40 -8.47
CA GLN A 55 -3.85 13.14 -9.21
C GLN A 55 -2.83 12.20 -8.56
N ALA A 56 -1.76 12.75 -7.99
CA ALA A 56 -0.78 11.95 -7.28
C ALA A 56 -1.39 11.34 -6.02
N ILE A 57 -2.22 12.09 -5.31
CA ILE A 57 -2.93 11.56 -4.13
C ILE A 57 -3.81 10.39 -4.54
N ASP A 58 -4.52 10.53 -5.65
CA ASP A 58 -5.36 9.46 -6.13
C ASP A 58 -4.56 8.20 -6.44
N ARG A 59 -3.40 8.37 -7.06
CA ARG A 59 -2.53 7.24 -7.37
C ARG A 59 -2.00 6.58 -6.10
N ILE A 60 -1.60 7.38 -5.12
CA ILE A 60 -1.12 6.85 -3.84
C ILE A 60 -2.23 6.04 -3.17
N THR A 61 -3.44 6.55 -3.20
CA THR A 61 -4.58 5.84 -2.63
C THR A 61 -4.77 4.49 -3.29
N GLN A 62 -4.68 4.45 -4.61
CA GLN A 62 -4.82 3.19 -5.34
C GLN A 62 -3.71 2.21 -4.98
N MET A 63 -2.49 2.71 -4.84
CA MET A 63 -1.38 1.85 -4.44
C MET A 63 -1.60 1.26 -3.05
N GLN A 64 -2.06 2.08 -2.13
CA GLN A 64 -2.31 1.62 -0.76
C GLN A 64 -3.40 0.56 -0.71
N LEU A 65 -4.47 0.76 -1.47
CA LEU A 65 -5.56 -0.21 -1.50
C LEU A 65 -5.11 -1.53 -2.14
N ALA A 66 -4.29 -1.45 -3.18
CA ALA A 66 -3.74 -2.64 -3.81
C ALA A 66 -2.87 -3.42 -2.84
N ILE A 67 -2.05 -2.73 -2.06
CA ILE A 67 -1.20 -3.37 -1.06
C ILE A 67 -2.07 -4.01 0.02
N ALA A 68 -3.12 -3.31 0.44
CA ALA A 68 -4.04 -3.86 1.45
C ALA A 68 -4.66 -5.17 0.96
N ASP A 69 -5.07 -5.21 -0.30
CA ASP A 69 -5.65 -6.43 -0.86
C ASP A 69 -4.65 -7.58 -0.86
N LEU A 70 -3.40 -7.28 -1.22
CA LEU A 70 -2.36 -8.30 -1.21
C LEU A 70 -2.11 -8.82 0.20
N LEU A 71 -2.10 -7.93 1.17
CA LEU A 71 -1.87 -8.31 2.56
C LEU A 71 -2.98 -9.21 3.09
N ARG A 72 -4.21 -9.02 2.61
CA ARG A 72 -5.34 -9.83 3.03
C ARG A 72 -5.44 -11.16 2.30
N SER A 73 -4.71 -11.30 1.20
CA SER A 73 -4.78 -12.51 0.40
C SER A 73 -4.07 -13.65 1.09
N GLU A 74 -4.70 -14.83 1.09
CA GLU A 74 -4.08 -16.00 1.68
C GLU A 74 -2.98 -16.56 0.78
N HIS A 75 -3.17 -16.40 -0.52
CA HIS A 75 -2.22 -16.89 -1.50
C HIS A 75 -1.87 -15.76 -2.45
N VAL A 76 -0.61 -15.41 -2.48
CA VAL A 76 -0.13 -14.40 -3.42
C VAL A 76 0.85 -15.08 -4.36
N ASP A 77 0.45 -15.23 -5.60
CA ASP A 77 1.29 -15.81 -6.62
C ASP A 77 1.52 -14.81 -7.74
N ALA A 78 2.24 -15.24 -8.76
CA ALA A 78 2.56 -14.34 -9.86
C ALA A 78 1.31 -13.80 -10.55
N ALA A 79 0.29 -14.64 -10.68
CA ALA A 79 -0.94 -14.20 -11.33
C ALA A 79 -1.66 -13.12 -10.50
N THR A 80 -1.63 -13.25 -9.18
CA THR A 80 -2.23 -12.25 -8.29
C THR A 80 -1.53 -10.92 -8.45
N ILE A 81 -0.19 -10.94 -8.49
CA ILE A 81 0.60 -9.73 -8.63
C ILE A 81 0.39 -9.12 -10.01
N ASP A 82 0.37 -9.94 -11.04
CA ASP A 82 0.17 -9.45 -12.42
C ASP A 82 -1.20 -8.82 -12.62
N ALA A 83 -2.17 -9.21 -11.79
CA ALA A 83 -3.52 -8.68 -11.89
C ALA A 83 -3.70 -7.33 -11.20
N LEU A 84 -2.68 -6.83 -10.51
CA LEU A 84 -2.76 -5.53 -9.86
C LEU A 84 -2.97 -4.44 -10.90
N PRO A 85 -3.76 -3.41 -10.53
CA PRO A 85 -4.13 -2.38 -11.50
C PRO A 85 -3.03 -1.40 -11.86
N LEU A 86 -1.91 -1.43 -11.14
CA LEU A 86 -0.84 -0.48 -11.34
C LEU A 86 0.39 -1.19 -11.91
N GLU A 87 0.63 -0.99 -13.18
CA GLU A 87 1.70 -1.65 -13.90
C GLU A 87 3.07 -1.42 -13.29
N GLU A 88 3.34 -0.17 -12.92
CA GLU A 88 4.63 0.17 -12.33
C GLU A 88 4.84 -0.55 -11.00
N MET A 89 3.78 -0.70 -10.22
CA MET A 89 3.85 -1.43 -8.97
C MET A 89 4.15 -2.90 -9.21
N VAL A 90 3.51 -3.49 -10.22
CA VAL A 90 3.76 -4.88 -10.58
C VAL A 90 5.23 -5.07 -10.92
N GLU A 91 5.79 -4.15 -11.69
CA GLU A 91 7.19 -4.24 -12.08
C GLU A 91 8.11 -4.16 -10.87
N ARG A 92 7.84 -3.23 -9.94
CA ARG A 92 8.67 -3.08 -8.76
C ARG A 92 8.61 -4.31 -7.86
N ILE A 93 7.41 -4.83 -7.65
CA ILE A 93 7.23 -6.01 -6.79
C ILE A 93 7.91 -7.22 -7.42
N THR A 94 7.69 -7.42 -8.71
CA THR A 94 8.29 -8.54 -9.42
C THR A 94 9.81 -8.48 -9.36
N ARG A 95 10.35 -7.30 -9.55
CA ARG A 95 11.80 -7.10 -9.50
C ARG A 95 12.36 -7.37 -8.10
N ALA A 96 11.64 -6.88 -7.08
CA ALA A 96 12.08 -7.08 -5.70
C ALA A 96 12.11 -8.56 -5.34
N LEU A 97 11.10 -9.30 -5.78
CA LEU A 97 11.05 -10.73 -5.49
C LEU A 97 12.13 -11.50 -6.23
N ALA A 98 12.38 -11.13 -7.48
CA ALA A 98 13.41 -11.81 -8.29
C ALA A 98 14.80 -11.42 -7.83
N GLY A 99 15.00 -10.20 -7.41
CA GLY A 99 16.32 -9.70 -7.04
C GLY A 99 16.73 -9.99 -5.61
N GLY A 100 15.94 -10.76 -4.88
CA GLY A 100 16.30 -11.09 -3.51
C GLY A 100 16.20 -9.93 -2.56
N GLY A 101 15.43 -8.93 -2.90
CA GLY A 101 15.20 -7.81 -2.01
C GLY A 101 16.27 -6.74 -2.04
N GLU A 102 17.09 -6.74 -3.05
CA GLU A 102 18.10 -5.69 -3.17
C GLU A 102 17.41 -4.34 -3.30
N PRO A 103 17.77 -3.38 -2.45
CA PRO A 103 17.08 -2.10 -2.46
C PRO A 103 17.35 -1.33 -3.73
N THR A 104 16.33 -0.65 -4.21
CA THR A 104 16.43 0.18 -5.38
C THR A 104 16.74 1.60 -4.93
N PRO A 105 17.77 2.22 -5.47
CA PRO A 105 18.05 3.62 -5.13
C PRO A 105 16.91 4.50 -5.59
N LEU A 106 16.61 5.47 -4.80
CA LEU A 106 15.54 6.40 -5.13
C LEU A 106 15.99 7.49 -6.08
#